data_ea4be5353afd7a9dc6d7e0ed1c19903d
#
_entry.id   ea4be5353afd7a9dc6d7e0ed1c19903d
#
_cell.length_a   1.000
_cell.length_b   1.000
_cell.length_c   1.000
_cell.angle_alpha   90.00
_cell.angle_beta   90.00
_cell.angle_gamma   90.00
#
_symmetry.space_group_name_H-M   'P 1'
#
loop_
_entity.id
_entity.type
_entity.pdbx_description
1 polymer ?
#
loop_
_entity_poly.entity_id
_entity_poly.type
_entity_poly.pdbx_seq_one_letter_code
_entity_poly.pdbx_strand_id
1 'polypeptide(L)'
;MLQGFKNSRSLRGKVLDLDREELLLSSRAAAEKGQTRHADHIESKSRCKSLKISYNCDMKYFSNITAISELSESEGVFTTAQAARMDISRDALAHSCRAGRLERICHGAYRMSGTQRRDTDELNAFWKLTNPSLCAWERKRQWDGIAVSGTTAANLQQMGDFYLSPYRMTAPMRINTRNESLTFVKREIAERDIVWLDGLPVTKPERTLVDLCLDCEDPSLIIDAYNDALGRGLDTQRLKDLVEENSKTAKRRELMAPLLIALGCD
;
A
#
# COMPACT_ATOMS: atom_id res chain seq x y z
N MET A 1 -17.98 -44.66 -16.17
CA MET A 1 -17.95 -45.17 -14.79
C MET A 1 -17.79 -43.98 -13.86
N LEU A 2 -18.90 -43.57 -13.26
CA LEU A 2 -19.01 -42.52 -12.25
C LEU A 2 -18.98 -43.14 -10.86
N GLN A 3 -18.18 -42.60 -9.95
CA GLN A 3 -18.23 -42.70 -8.48
C GLN A 3 -16.89 -42.17 -7.97
N GLY A 4 -16.74 -41.22 -7.06
CA GLY A 4 -17.61 -40.60 -6.09
C GLY A 4 -16.77 -39.54 -5.36
N PHE A 5 -17.24 -38.32 -5.35
CA PHE A 5 -16.74 -37.27 -4.46
C PHE A 5 -17.91 -36.85 -3.55
N LYS A 6 -18.05 -37.48 -2.42
CA LYS A 6 -18.86 -37.00 -1.27
C LYS A 6 -18.14 -37.42 -0.02
N ASN A 7 -17.45 -36.52 0.63
CA ASN A 7 -17.26 -36.44 2.08
C ASN A 7 -16.18 -35.38 2.44
N SER A 8 -16.58 -34.15 2.57
CA SER A 8 -15.79 -33.12 3.28
C SER A 8 -16.68 -32.01 3.90
N ARG A 9 -17.81 -32.41 4.53
CA ARG A 9 -18.69 -31.47 5.24
C ARG A 9 -18.95 -31.82 6.71
N SER A 10 -18.13 -32.64 7.33
CA SER A 10 -18.40 -33.13 8.73
C SER A 10 -17.33 -32.77 9.77
N LEU A 11 -16.34 -31.92 9.48
CA LEU A 11 -15.29 -31.61 10.47
C LEU A 11 -15.26 -30.15 10.97
N ARG A 12 -16.13 -29.26 10.49
CA ARG A 12 -16.20 -27.87 10.99
C ARG A 12 -17.18 -27.63 12.15
N GLY A 13 -17.97 -28.62 12.54
CA GLY A 13 -18.97 -28.50 13.62
C GLY A 13 -18.50 -28.94 15.00
N LYS A 14 -17.36 -29.61 15.12
CA LYS A 14 -16.94 -30.20 16.41
C LYS A 14 -15.87 -29.43 17.18
N VAL A 15 -15.24 -28.42 16.59
CA VAL A 15 -14.20 -27.63 17.29
C VAL A 15 -14.78 -26.44 18.06
N LEU A 16 -16.00 -26.01 17.75
CA LEU A 16 -16.63 -24.84 18.40
C LEU A 16 -17.47 -25.16 19.64
N ASP A 17 -17.77 -26.46 19.92
CA ASP A 17 -18.60 -26.84 21.08
C ASP A 17 -17.79 -27.13 22.35
N LEU A 18 -16.48 -27.38 22.25
CA LEU A 18 -15.66 -27.67 23.44
C LEU A 18 -15.32 -26.42 24.25
N ASP A 19 -15.18 -25.27 23.62
CA ASP A 19 -14.86 -23.99 24.31
C ASP A 19 -16.07 -23.38 25.05
N ARG A 20 -17.28 -23.83 24.72
CA ARG A 20 -18.52 -23.31 25.34
C ARG A 20 -18.87 -23.99 26.67
N GLU A 21 -18.51 -25.25 26.87
CA GLU A 21 -18.73 -25.97 28.12
C GLU A 21 -17.72 -25.57 29.20
N GLU A 22 -16.46 -25.32 28.88
CA GLU A 22 -15.49 -24.83 29.88
C GLU A 22 -15.82 -23.42 30.37
N LEU A 23 -16.37 -22.54 29.54
CA LEU A 23 -16.85 -21.22 29.97
C LEU A 23 -18.07 -21.25 30.87
N LEU A 24 -18.93 -22.26 30.74
CA LEU A 24 -20.13 -22.44 31.60
C LEU A 24 -19.77 -23.07 32.93
N LEU A 25 -18.75 -23.89 33.01
CA LEU A 25 -18.28 -24.48 34.27
C LEU A 25 -17.52 -23.47 35.13
N SER A 26 -16.78 -22.54 34.54
CA SER A 26 -16.10 -21.48 35.30
C SER A 26 -17.08 -20.45 35.89
N SER A 27 -18.22 -20.22 35.24
CA SER A 27 -19.25 -19.29 35.72
C SER A 27 -20.12 -19.87 36.84
N ARG A 28 -20.29 -21.22 36.95
CA ARG A 28 -21.00 -21.87 38.01
C ARG A 28 -20.20 -21.98 39.33
N ALA A 29 -18.88 -22.13 39.24
CA ALA A 29 -18.01 -22.16 40.42
C ALA A 29 -17.88 -20.79 41.13
N ALA A 30 -18.22 -19.70 40.48
CA ALA A 30 -18.22 -18.34 41.05
C ALA A 30 -19.53 -18.00 41.79
N ALA A 31 -20.61 -18.74 41.56
CA ALA A 31 -21.93 -18.47 42.15
C ALA A 31 -22.16 -19.13 43.51
N GLU A 32 -21.37 -20.13 43.89
CA GLU A 32 -21.61 -20.92 45.17
C GLU A 32 -20.81 -20.40 46.38
N LYS A 33 -20.06 -19.33 46.30
CA LYS A 33 -19.26 -18.75 47.41
C LYS A 33 -19.78 -17.42 47.96
N GLY A 34 -21.04 -17.12 47.78
CA GLY A 34 -21.64 -15.82 48.16
C GLY A 34 -22.62 -15.90 49.31
N GLN A 35 -22.21 -16.29 50.51
CA GLN A 35 -22.91 -15.95 51.77
C GLN A 35 -21.89 -15.71 52.87
N THR A 36 -21.56 -14.42 53.12
CA THR A 36 -21.43 -13.82 54.46
C THR A 36 -20.91 -12.37 54.38
N ARG A 37 -21.67 -11.48 55.06
CA ARG A 37 -21.28 -10.24 55.75
C ARG A 37 -21.43 -8.90 55.05
N HIS A 38 -22.38 -8.16 55.58
CA HIS A 38 -22.61 -6.73 55.49
C HIS A 38 -21.41 -5.89 55.97
N ALA A 39 -20.44 -5.58 55.10
CA ALA A 39 -19.45 -4.53 55.35
C ALA A 39 -18.79 -3.98 54.08
N ASP A 40 -19.02 -4.56 52.88
CA ASP A 40 -18.21 -4.22 51.67
C ASP A 40 -19.00 -3.52 50.54
N HIS A 41 -20.03 -2.73 50.88
CA HIS A 41 -20.92 -2.18 49.85
C HIS A 41 -20.35 -0.94 49.08
N ILE A 42 -19.21 -0.42 49.50
CA ILE A 42 -18.54 0.73 48.81
C ILE A 42 -17.41 0.25 47.91
N GLU A 43 -16.67 -0.78 48.26
CA GLU A 43 -15.60 -1.33 47.43
C GLU A 43 -16.08 -2.13 46.21
N SER A 44 -17.25 -2.79 46.28
CA SER A 44 -17.81 -3.59 45.20
C SER A 44 -18.21 -2.78 43.96
N LYS A 45 -18.67 -1.50 44.15
CA LYS A 45 -19.04 -0.62 43.04
C LYS A 45 -17.83 -0.10 42.27
N SER A 46 -16.68 0.10 42.89
CA SER A 46 -15.45 0.54 42.25
C SER A 46 -14.80 -0.61 41.50
N ARG A 47 -14.77 -1.82 42.06
CA ARG A 47 -14.26 -3.03 41.38
C ARG A 47 -15.09 -3.42 40.16
N CYS A 48 -16.42 -3.30 40.23
CA CYS A 48 -17.30 -3.63 39.11
C CYS A 48 -17.17 -2.61 37.94
N LYS A 49 -16.91 -1.33 38.24
CA LYS A 49 -16.59 -0.32 37.22
C LYS A 49 -15.23 -0.58 36.58
N SER A 50 -14.22 -0.94 37.35
CA SER A 50 -12.88 -1.30 36.88
C SER A 50 -12.90 -2.51 35.96
N LEU A 51 -13.61 -3.58 36.33
CA LEU A 51 -13.77 -4.78 35.50
C LEU A 51 -14.54 -4.52 34.20
N LYS A 52 -15.60 -3.70 34.21
CA LYS A 52 -16.34 -3.32 33.01
C LYS A 52 -15.52 -2.42 32.08
N ILE A 53 -14.69 -1.54 32.63
CA ILE A 53 -13.78 -0.69 31.84
C ILE A 53 -12.68 -1.55 31.19
N SER A 54 -12.13 -2.51 31.94
CA SER A 54 -11.13 -3.45 31.40
C SER A 54 -11.72 -4.32 30.27
N TYR A 55 -12.88 -4.92 30.48
CA TYR A 55 -13.54 -5.77 29.48
C TYR A 55 -13.90 -5.01 28.21
N ASN A 56 -14.40 -3.79 28.31
CA ASN A 56 -14.68 -2.94 27.16
C ASN A 56 -13.39 -2.47 26.45
N CYS A 57 -12.31 -2.27 27.18
CA CYS A 57 -11.01 -1.92 26.62
C CYS A 57 -10.41 -3.10 25.84
N ASP A 58 -10.48 -4.31 26.40
CA ASP A 58 -9.96 -5.52 25.76
C ASP A 58 -10.76 -5.87 24.50
N MET A 59 -12.10 -5.81 24.54
CA MET A 59 -12.96 -6.06 23.38
C MET A 59 -12.69 -5.06 22.24
N LYS A 60 -12.57 -3.78 22.55
CA LYS A 60 -12.23 -2.76 21.56
C LYS A 60 -10.82 -2.95 21.00
N TYR A 61 -9.91 -3.41 21.83
CA TYR A 61 -8.54 -3.71 21.43
C TYR A 61 -8.47 -4.88 20.44
N PHE A 62 -9.15 -6.00 20.70
CA PHE A 62 -9.25 -7.14 19.78
C PHE A 62 -9.91 -6.74 18.45
N SER A 63 -10.99 -5.95 18.50
CA SER A 63 -11.64 -5.40 17.31
C SER A 63 -10.68 -4.55 16.48
N ASN A 64 -9.86 -3.70 17.09
CA ASN A 64 -8.87 -2.88 16.40
C ASN A 64 -7.78 -3.73 15.73
N ILE A 65 -7.30 -4.81 16.35
CA ILE A 65 -6.27 -5.69 15.76
C ILE A 65 -6.82 -6.40 14.52
N THR A 66 -8.03 -6.93 14.60
CA THR A 66 -8.68 -7.58 13.45
C THR A 66 -8.84 -6.60 12.30
N ALA A 67 -9.37 -5.41 12.56
CA ALA A 67 -9.53 -4.37 11.54
C ALA A 67 -8.19 -3.90 10.95
N ILE A 68 -7.13 -3.80 11.75
CA ILE A 68 -5.77 -3.51 11.28
C ILE A 68 -5.25 -4.63 10.37
N SER A 69 -5.50 -5.90 10.73
CA SER A 69 -5.08 -7.05 9.94
C SER A 69 -5.77 -7.05 8.57
N GLU A 70 -7.09 -6.87 8.54
CA GLU A 70 -7.88 -6.78 7.31
C GLU A 70 -7.40 -5.64 6.41
N LEU A 71 -7.14 -4.46 6.99
CA LEU A 71 -6.61 -3.31 6.27
C LEU A 71 -5.21 -3.59 5.69
N SER A 72 -4.35 -4.24 6.48
CA SER A 72 -3.00 -4.61 6.05
C SER A 72 -3.01 -5.71 4.99
N GLU A 73 -3.93 -6.66 5.04
CA GLU A 73 -4.08 -7.70 4.02
C GLU A 73 -4.52 -7.12 2.68
N SER A 74 -5.43 -6.14 2.71
CA SER A 74 -5.95 -5.50 1.48
C SER A 74 -4.98 -4.48 0.87
N GLU A 75 -4.28 -3.71 1.71
CA GLU A 75 -3.50 -2.55 1.28
C GLU A 75 -1.98 -2.76 1.38
N GLY A 76 -1.49 -3.77 2.12
CA GLY A 76 -0.09 -3.94 2.47
C GLY A 76 0.38 -2.83 3.40
N VAL A 77 0.87 -1.73 2.82
CA VAL A 77 1.11 -0.46 3.54
C VAL A 77 -0.19 0.33 3.59
N PHE A 78 -0.56 0.86 4.75
CA PHE A 78 -1.77 1.66 4.92
C PHE A 78 -1.49 2.97 5.67
N THR A 79 -2.39 3.93 5.52
CA THR A 79 -2.24 5.27 6.11
C THR A 79 -3.06 5.42 7.39
N THR A 80 -2.70 6.43 8.21
CA THR A 80 -3.51 6.83 9.37
C THR A 80 -4.94 7.21 8.98
N ALA A 81 -5.14 7.81 7.80
CA ALA A 81 -6.46 8.23 7.34
C ALA A 81 -7.32 7.03 6.90
N GLN A 82 -6.74 6.02 6.25
CA GLN A 82 -7.41 4.75 5.95
C GLN A 82 -7.83 4.04 7.24
N ALA A 83 -6.94 3.96 8.23
CA ALA A 83 -7.24 3.37 9.54
C ALA A 83 -8.40 4.14 10.24
N ALA A 84 -8.42 5.47 10.17
CA ALA A 84 -9.48 6.29 10.74
C ALA A 84 -10.85 6.03 10.08
N ARG A 85 -10.91 5.66 8.80
CA ARG A 85 -12.16 5.23 8.13
C ARG A 85 -12.73 3.92 8.68
N MET A 86 -11.89 3.12 9.36
CA MET A 86 -12.28 1.89 10.07
C MET A 86 -12.38 2.10 11.59
N ASP A 87 -12.58 3.36 12.04
CA ASP A 87 -12.68 3.75 13.45
C ASP A 87 -11.45 3.40 14.31
N ILE A 88 -10.27 3.19 13.67
CA ILE A 88 -9.01 2.95 14.36
C ILE A 88 -8.36 4.28 14.69
N SER A 89 -8.23 4.59 15.98
CA SER A 89 -7.64 5.83 16.45
C SER A 89 -6.12 5.86 16.28
N ARG A 90 -5.53 7.07 16.25
CA ARG A 90 -4.07 7.25 16.23
C ARG A 90 -3.39 6.62 17.45
N ASP A 91 -4.05 6.67 18.62
CA ASP A 91 -3.53 6.07 19.84
C ASP A 91 -3.50 4.54 19.76
N ALA A 92 -4.50 3.91 19.11
CA ALA A 92 -4.52 2.48 18.85
C ALA A 92 -3.37 2.07 17.91
N LEU A 93 -3.09 2.85 16.86
CA LEU A 93 -1.94 2.64 15.98
C LEU A 93 -0.62 2.80 16.74
N ALA A 94 -0.47 3.86 17.53
CA ALA A 94 0.73 4.08 18.35
C ALA A 94 0.94 2.97 19.37
N HIS A 95 -0.14 2.47 19.99
CA HIS A 95 -0.07 1.33 20.91
C HIS A 95 0.36 0.04 20.18
N SER A 96 -0.21 -0.23 19.01
CA SER A 96 0.16 -1.39 18.19
C SER A 96 1.61 -1.34 17.72
N CYS A 97 2.15 -0.15 17.40
CA CYS A 97 3.57 0.03 17.09
C CYS A 97 4.45 -0.26 18.31
N ARG A 98 4.10 0.28 19.49
CA ARG A 98 4.87 0.01 20.74
C ARG A 98 4.84 -1.45 21.13
N ALA A 99 3.74 -2.15 20.85
CA ALA A 99 3.59 -3.58 21.06
C ALA A 99 4.27 -4.45 19.99
N GLY A 100 4.97 -3.85 19.01
CA GLY A 100 5.69 -4.55 17.95
C GLY A 100 4.80 -5.21 16.90
N ARG A 101 3.49 -4.92 16.86
CA ARG A 101 2.55 -5.48 15.87
C ARG A 101 2.51 -4.71 14.57
N LEU A 102 2.79 -3.41 14.63
CA LEU A 102 2.91 -2.55 13.48
C LEU A 102 4.31 -1.98 13.37
N GLU A 103 4.77 -1.86 12.16
CA GLU A 103 5.97 -1.15 11.76
C GLU A 103 5.56 0.17 11.11
N ARG A 104 6.14 1.27 11.56
CA ARG A 104 5.92 2.57 10.97
C ARG A 104 6.92 2.76 9.84
N ILE A 105 6.45 2.80 8.59
CA ILE A 105 7.30 2.97 7.40
C ILE A 105 7.79 4.42 7.31
N CYS A 106 6.85 5.37 7.42
CA CYS A 106 7.15 6.79 7.51
C CYS A 106 6.07 7.51 8.31
N HIS A 107 6.11 8.85 8.39
CA HIS A 107 5.09 9.61 9.11
C HIS A 107 3.72 9.43 8.44
N GLY A 108 2.78 8.80 9.16
CA GLY A 108 1.40 8.59 8.70
C GLY A 108 1.16 7.32 7.89
N ALA A 109 2.18 6.46 7.70
CA ALA A 109 2.03 5.18 7.01
C ALA A 109 2.62 4.02 7.83
N TYR A 110 1.92 2.88 7.79
CA TYR A 110 2.18 1.71 8.62
C TYR A 110 2.07 0.43 7.83
N ARG A 111 2.69 -0.62 8.33
CA ARG A 111 2.65 -1.98 7.82
C ARG A 111 2.50 -2.95 8.99
N MET A 112 1.86 -4.10 8.77
CA MET A 112 1.81 -5.17 9.77
C MET A 112 3.20 -5.77 9.96
N SER A 113 3.66 -5.88 11.21
CA SER A 113 4.90 -6.59 11.54
C SER A 113 4.76 -8.08 11.21
N GLY A 114 5.85 -8.68 10.71
CA GLY A 114 5.85 -10.09 10.32
C GLY A 114 5.39 -10.35 8.88
N THR A 115 4.84 -9.38 8.15
CA THR A 115 4.65 -9.48 6.70
C THR A 115 6.00 -9.30 5.99
N GLN A 116 6.16 -9.93 4.82
CA GLN A 116 7.38 -9.78 4.04
C GLN A 116 7.61 -8.31 3.68
N ARG A 117 8.79 -7.78 4.03
CA ARG A 117 9.19 -6.44 3.65
C ARG A 117 9.50 -6.41 2.15
N ARG A 118 8.95 -5.41 1.45
CA ARG A 118 9.23 -5.15 0.04
C ARG A 118 10.06 -3.88 -0.09
N ASP A 119 10.95 -3.84 -1.05
CA ASP A 119 11.74 -2.64 -1.34
C ASP A 119 10.86 -1.46 -1.77
N THR A 120 9.64 -1.77 -2.24
CA THR A 120 8.63 -0.78 -2.66
C THR A 120 7.71 -0.28 -1.52
N ASP A 121 7.86 -0.75 -0.27
CA ASP A 121 6.98 -0.37 0.84
C ASP A 121 7.02 1.14 1.12
N GLU A 122 8.21 1.74 1.08
CA GLU A 122 8.38 3.18 1.30
C GLU A 122 7.79 3.99 0.14
N LEU A 123 8.05 3.57 -1.10
CA LEU A 123 7.45 4.16 -2.30
C LEU A 123 5.91 4.09 -2.26
N ASN A 124 5.37 2.94 -1.82
CA ASN A 124 3.93 2.73 -1.65
C ASN A 124 3.36 3.67 -0.59
N ALA A 125 4.07 3.84 0.53
CA ALA A 125 3.69 4.78 1.58
C ALA A 125 3.62 6.22 1.04
N PHE A 126 4.62 6.66 0.28
CA PHE A 126 4.65 8.00 -0.29
C PHE A 126 3.52 8.23 -1.29
N TRP A 127 3.27 7.27 -2.19
CA TRP A 127 2.15 7.36 -3.10
C TRP A 127 0.81 7.43 -2.38
N LYS A 128 0.57 6.59 -1.37
CA LYS A 128 -0.67 6.62 -0.58
C LYS A 128 -0.85 7.92 0.19
N LEU A 129 0.22 8.53 0.67
CA LEU A 129 0.18 9.79 1.39
C LEU A 129 -0.17 11.00 0.49
N THR A 130 -0.10 10.88 -0.84
CA THR A 130 -0.61 11.94 -1.75
C THR A 130 -2.13 12.06 -1.70
N ASN A 131 -2.85 10.98 -1.37
CA ASN A 131 -4.29 10.97 -1.14
C ASN A 131 -4.62 9.97 -0.01
N PRO A 132 -4.35 10.34 1.26
CA PRO A 132 -4.21 9.38 2.35
C PRO A 132 -5.52 8.71 2.79
N SER A 133 -6.68 9.24 2.40
CA SER A 133 -7.97 8.66 2.78
C SER A 133 -8.47 7.57 1.84
N LEU A 134 -7.99 7.54 0.58
CA LEU A 134 -8.45 6.60 -0.43
C LEU A 134 -7.63 5.29 -0.39
N CYS A 135 -8.32 4.17 -0.57
CA CYS A 135 -7.69 2.88 -0.80
C CYS A 135 -7.15 2.78 -2.23
N ALA A 136 -6.20 1.87 -2.47
CA ALA A 136 -5.59 1.69 -3.79
C ALA A 136 -6.63 1.38 -4.87
N TRP A 137 -7.64 0.54 -4.56
CA TRP A 137 -8.71 0.21 -5.50
C TRP A 137 -9.64 1.39 -5.82
N GLU A 138 -9.88 2.32 -4.87
CA GLU A 138 -10.65 3.55 -5.10
C GLU A 138 -9.91 4.46 -6.07
N ARG A 139 -8.59 4.65 -5.86
CA ARG A 139 -7.73 5.45 -6.74
C ARG A 139 -7.58 4.84 -8.14
N LYS A 140 -7.61 3.51 -8.24
CA LYS A 140 -7.64 2.82 -9.54
C LYS A 140 -8.92 3.08 -10.32
N ARG A 141 -10.05 3.23 -9.63
CA ARG A 141 -11.34 3.57 -10.27
C ARG A 141 -11.48 5.04 -10.65
N GLN A 142 -10.75 5.91 -9.95
CA GLN A 142 -10.75 7.35 -10.18
C GLN A 142 -9.31 7.81 -10.33
N TRP A 143 -8.81 7.74 -11.58
CA TRP A 143 -7.45 8.15 -11.88
C TRP A 143 -7.19 9.60 -11.45
N ASP A 144 -6.22 9.82 -10.58
CA ASP A 144 -5.87 11.12 -10.01
C ASP A 144 -4.61 11.78 -10.65
N GLY A 145 -4.03 11.13 -11.65
CA GLY A 145 -2.89 11.66 -12.39
C GLY A 145 -1.54 11.49 -11.68
N ILE A 146 -1.49 10.78 -10.54
CA ILE A 146 -0.25 10.61 -9.76
C ILE A 146 0.30 9.21 -9.96
N ALA A 147 1.48 9.10 -10.57
CA ALA A 147 2.15 7.82 -10.85
C ALA A 147 3.64 7.86 -10.54
N VAL A 148 4.20 6.69 -10.31
CA VAL A 148 5.64 6.46 -10.33
C VAL A 148 6.16 6.63 -11.76
N SER A 149 7.24 7.37 -11.96
CA SER A 149 7.75 7.75 -13.28
C SER A 149 9.28 7.82 -13.30
N GLY A 150 9.84 8.12 -14.46
CA GLY A 150 11.28 8.35 -14.66
C GLY A 150 12.13 7.15 -14.20
N THR A 151 13.25 7.44 -13.54
CA THR A 151 14.23 6.43 -13.09
C THR A 151 13.64 5.35 -12.20
N THR A 152 12.74 5.73 -11.28
CA THR A 152 12.06 4.77 -10.39
C THR A 152 11.16 3.81 -11.19
N ALA A 153 10.41 4.32 -12.18
CA ALA A 153 9.58 3.48 -13.04
C ALA A 153 10.44 2.57 -13.93
N ALA A 154 11.56 3.05 -14.42
CA ALA A 154 12.52 2.26 -15.21
C ALA A 154 13.08 1.09 -14.37
N ASN A 155 13.51 1.35 -13.12
CA ASN A 155 13.99 0.33 -12.20
C ASN A 155 12.91 -0.73 -11.92
N LEU A 156 11.68 -0.33 -11.56
CA LEU A 156 10.58 -1.26 -11.30
C LEU A 156 10.25 -2.16 -12.50
N GLN A 157 10.48 -1.67 -13.70
CA GLN A 157 10.28 -2.40 -14.94
C GLN A 157 11.56 -3.09 -15.44
N GLN A 158 12.66 -2.98 -14.68
CA GLN A 158 13.97 -3.56 -15.03
C GLN A 158 14.47 -3.07 -16.41
N MET A 159 14.31 -1.79 -16.69
CA MET A 159 14.73 -1.12 -17.92
C MET A 159 15.98 -0.30 -17.64
N GLY A 160 17.09 -0.65 -18.27
CA GLY A 160 18.40 0.00 -18.02
C GLY A 160 18.89 -0.22 -16.59
N ASP A 161 20.02 0.43 -16.25
CA ASP A 161 20.65 0.35 -14.93
C ASP A 161 20.33 1.61 -14.11
N PHE A 162 19.09 1.72 -13.67
CA PHE A 162 18.60 2.81 -12.82
C PHE A 162 18.39 2.39 -11.39
N TYR A 163 18.62 3.31 -10.44
CA TYR A 163 18.34 3.09 -9.03
C TYR A 163 16.87 3.31 -8.70
N LEU A 164 16.34 2.52 -7.76
CA LEU A 164 14.98 2.67 -7.27
C LEU A 164 14.79 4.00 -6.51
N SER A 165 15.78 4.41 -5.72
CA SER A 165 15.79 5.63 -4.91
C SER A 165 16.95 6.53 -5.38
N PRO A 166 16.79 7.88 -5.37
CA PRO A 166 15.62 8.63 -4.88
C PRO A 166 14.38 8.41 -5.73
N TYR A 167 13.21 8.29 -5.05
CA TYR A 167 11.95 8.00 -5.71
C TYR A 167 11.44 9.16 -6.56
N ARG A 168 10.95 8.85 -7.74
CA ARG A 168 10.42 9.82 -8.69
C ARG A 168 8.96 9.52 -9.00
N MET A 169 8.11 10.53 -8.83
CA MET A 169 6.69 10.48 -9.14
C MET A 169 6.29 11.68 -9.98
N THR A 170 5.30 11.49 -10.82
CA THR A 170 4.67 12.55 -11.59
C THR A 170 3.28 12.87 -11.06
N ALA A 171 2.91 14.15 -11.03
CA ALA A 171 1.60 14.62 -10.63
C ALA A 171 1.13 15.76 -11.55
N PRO A 172 -0.19 15.94 -11.79
CA PRO A 172 -0.73 17.01 -12.63
C PRO A 172 -0.54 18.40 -12.00
N MET A 173 -0.39 18.43 -10.68
CA MET A 173 -0.15 19.65 -9.91
C MET A 173 1.20 19.62 -9.22
N ARG A 174 1.69 20.79 -8.80
CA ARG A 174 2.92 20.88 -8.02
C ARG A 174 2.69 20.33 -6.60
N ILE A 175 3.42 19.29 -6.24
CA ILE A 175 3.47 18.74 -4.87
C ILE A 175 4.85 19.05 -4.29
N ASN A 176 4.87 19.72 -3.14
CA ASN A 176 6.10 20.00 -2.41
C ASN A 176 6.28 18.93 -1.31
N THR A 177 7.46 18.36 -1.23
CA THR A 177 7.85 17.43 -0.17
C THR A 177 9.10 17.94 0.53
N ARG A 178 9.25 17.61 1.81
CA ARG A 178 10.49 17.82 2.58
C ARG A 178 11.36 16.57 2.63
N ASN A 179 10.89 15.48 2.02
CA ASN A 179 11.63 14.24 1.97
C ASN A 179 12.62 14.30 0.79
N GLU A 180 13.91 14.23 1.10
CA GLU A 180 14.99 14.27 0.12
C GLU A 180 15.02 13.04 -0.81
N SER A 181 14.46 11.90 -0.32
CA SER A 181 14.36 10.67 -1.10
C SER A 181 13.19 10.67 -2.09
N LEU A 182 12.39 11.75 -2.21
CA LEU A 182 11.20 11.80 -3.02
C LEU A 182 11.12 13.09 -3.83
N THR A 183 10.95 12.95 -5.14
CA THR A 183 10.77 14.08 -6.07
C THR A 183 9.45 13.94 -6.82
N PHE A 184 8.66 15.02 -6.85
CA PHE A 184 7.47 15.13 -7.69
C PHE A 184 7.76 16.02 -8.88
N VAL A 185 7.53 15.47 -10.09
CA VAL A 185 7.61 16.22 -11.34
C VAL A 185 6.20 16.62 -11.76
N LYS A 186 5.98 17.90 -12.06
CA LYS A 186 4.68 18.35 -12.57
C LYS A 186 4.56 17.99 -14.05
N ARG A 187 3.74 16.96 -14.33
CA ARG A 187 3.38 16.51 -15.69
C ARG A 187 2.00 15.86 -15.66
N GLU A 188 1.29 15.97 -16.77
CA GLU A 188 0.05 15.23 -16.98
C GLU A 188 0.36 13.89 -17.64
N ILE A 189 -0.26 12.83 -17.12
CA ILE A 189 -0.15 11.47 -17.65
C ILE A 189 -1.57 10.95 -17.90
N ALA A 190 -1.81 10.46 -19.11
CA ALA A 190 -3.07 9.79 -19.42
C ALA A 190 -3.13 8.42 -18.76
N GLU A 191 -4.30 8.01 -18.27
CA GLU A 191 -4.49 6.69 -17.63
C GLU A 191 -4.06 5.53 -18.54
N ARG A 192 -4.24 5.66 -19.86
CA ARG A 192 -3.80 4.67 -20.84
C ARG A 192 -2.29 4.40 -20.84
N ASP A 193 -1.49 5.36 -20.34
CA ASP A 193 -0.02 5.28 -20.27
C ASP A 193 0.47 4.76 -18.90
N ILE A 194 -0.44 4.18 -18.10
CA ILE A 194 -0.17 3.61 -16.78
C ILE A 194 -0.37 2.10 -16.78
N VAL A 195 0.48 1.42 -16.05
CA VAL A 195 0.35 0.01 -15.64
C VAL A 195 0.35 -0.08 -14.12
N TRP A 196 -0.38 -1.02 -13.56
CA TRP A 196 -0.40 -1.26 -12.11
C TRP A 196 0.56 -2.38 -11.77
N LEU A 197 1.64 -2.05 -11.04
CA LEU A 197 2.66 -2.99 -10.56
C LEU A 197 2.62 -2.99 -9.02
N ASP A 198 2.40 -4.14 -8.41
CA ASP A 198 2.34 -4.32 -6.95
C ASP A 198 1.44 -3.30 -6.22
N GLY A 199 0.32 -2.92 -6.85
CA GLY A 199 -0.63 -1.96 -6.30
C GLY A 199 -0.23 -0.49 -6.49
N LEU A 200 0.88 -0.19 -7.18
CA LEU A 200 1.33 1.14 -7.54
C LEU A 200 1.01 1.46 -9.00
N PRO A 201 0.53 2.66 -9.32
CA PRO A 201 0.46 3.14 -10.69
C PRO A 201 1.87 3.53 -11.16
N VAL A 202 2.33 2.90 -12.22
CA VAL A 202 3.65 3.12 -12.80
C VAL A 202 3.47 3.51 -14.27
N THR A 203 4.25 4.44 -14.78
CA THR A 203 4.22 4.76 -16.22
C THR A 203 4.62 3.54 -17.04
N LYS A 204 3.89 3.29 -18.15
CA LYS A 204 4.25 2.22 -19.09
C LYS A 204 5.64 2.43 -19.70
N PRO A 205 6.30 1.39 -20.22
CA PRO A 205 7.64 1.49 -20.80
C PRO A 205 7.80 2.66 -21.77
N GLU A 206 6.85 2.83 -22.69
CA GLU A 206 6.86 3.88 -23.69
C GLU A 206 6.89 5.28 -23.08
N ARG A 207 6.05 5.49 -22.08
CA ARG A 207 5.99 6.76 -21.36
C ARG A 207 7.20 6.95 -20.46
N THR A 208 7.69 5.90 -19.82
CA THR A 208 8.90 5.95 -18.97
C THR A 208 10.11 6.41 -19.77
N LEU A 209 10.32 5.88 -20.98
CA LEU A 209 11.41 6.28 -21.87
C LEU A 209 11.35 7.77 -22.21
N VAL A 210 10.17 8.28 -22.54
CA VAL A 210 9.98 9.72 -22.79
C VAL A 210 10.24 10.56 -21.52
N ASP A 211 9.82 10.08 -20.35
CA ASP A 211 10.07 10.78 -19.09
C ASP A 211 11.58 10.84 -18.77
N LEU A 212 12.35 9.77 -19.01
CA LEU A 212 13.81 9.76 -18.85
C LEU A 212 14.48 10.83 -19.73
N CYS A 213 14.06 10.96 -21.00
CA CYS A 213 14.54 12.01 -21.89
C CYS A 213 14.20 13.42 -21.36
N LEU A 214 12.95 13.63 -20.93
CA LEU A 214 12.49 14.91 -20.39
C LEU A 214 13.18 15.30 -19.08
N ASP A 215 13.67 14.31 -18.34
CA ASP A 215 14.40 14.47 -17.10
C ASP A 215 15.91 14.64 -17.31
N CYS A 216 16.36 14.59 -18.58
CA CYS A 216 17.77 14.75 -19.00
C CYS A 216 18.66 13.65 -18.39
N GLU A 217 18.18 12.41 -18.32
CA GLU A 217 19.00 11.27 -17.92
C GLU A 217 20.07 10.95 -18.99
N ASP A 218 21.08 10.18 -18.62
CA ASP A 218 22.17 9.85 -19.53
C ASP A 218 21.66 9.13 -20.80
N PRO A 219 22.01 9.60 -22.00
CA PRO A 219 21.55 9.01 -23.25
C PRO A 219 21.89 7.52 -23.38
N SER A 220 23.04 7.07 -22.86
CA SER A 220 23.43 5.66 -22.92
C SER A 220 22.49 4.78 -22.10
N LEU A 221 22.14 5.23 -20.88
CA LEU A 221 21.18 4.52 -20.01
C LEU A 221 19.76 4.52 -20.62
N ILE A 222 19.38 5.58 -21.33
CA ILE A 222 18.09 5.63 -22.05
C ILE A 222 18.06 4.60 -23.19
N ILE A 223 19.15 4.46 -23.93
CA ILE A 223 19.26 3.46 -25.01
C ILE A 223 19.25 2.04 -24.44
N ASP A 224 19.93 1.79 -23.34
CA ASP A 224 19.89 0.49 -22.67
C ASP A 224 18.46 0.18 -22.20
N ALA A 225 17.77 1.13 -21.59
CA ALA A 225 16.36 0.98 -21.20
C ALA A 225 15.43 0.72 -22.39
N TYR A 226 15.67 1.40 -23.53
CA TYR A 226 14.92 1.15 -24.76
C TYR A 226 15.13 -0.27 -25.29
N ASN A 227 16.37 -0.75 -25.31
CA ASN A 227 16.70 -2.10 -25.76
C ASN A 227 16.06 -3.17 -24.86
N ASP A 228 16.10 -2.97 -23.54
CA ASP A 228 15.46 -3.86 -22.57
C ASP A 228 13.93 -3.91 -22.75
N ALA A 229 13.31 -2.74 -22.95
CA ALA A 229 11.89 -2.64 -23.22
C ALA A 229 11.50 -3.29 -24.55
N LEU A 230 12.30 -3.07 -25.60
CA LEU A 230 12.10 -3.65 -26.93
C LEU A 230 12.11 -5.18 -26.86
N GLY A 231 13.06 -5.76 -26.12
CA GLY A 231 13.16 -7.22 -25.90
C GLY A 231 11.95 -7.80 -25.16
N ARG A 232 11.11 -6.98 -24.50
CA ARG A 232 9.91 -7.39 -23.73
C ARG A 232 8.59 -6.98 -24.39
N GLY A 233 8.62 -6.53 -25.65
CA GLY A 233 7.40 -6.22 -26.39
C GLY A 233 6.93 -4.78 -26.25
N LEU A 234 7.86 -3.81 -26.25
CA LEU A 234 7.58 -2.38 -26.31
C LEU A 234 6.63 -2.06 -27.46
N ASP A 235 5.58 -1.27 -27.20
CA ASP A 235 4.73 -0.70 -28.26
C ASP A 235 5.47 0.47 -28.94
N THR A 236 6.21 0.13 -30.01
CA THR A 236 7.02 1.10 -30.75
C THR A 236 6.17 2.16 -31.44
N GLN A 237 4.93 1.84 -31.81
CA GLN A 237 4.04 2.85 -32.40
C GLN A 237 3.60 3.86 -31.33
N ARG A 238 3.20 3.38 -30.15
CA ARG A 238 2.87 4.27 -29.04
C ARG A 238 4.06 5.12 -28.60
N LEU A 239 5.26 4.56 -28.61
CA LEU A 239 6.47 5.32 -28.31
C LEU A 239 6.70 6.44 -29.35
N LYS A 240 6.56 6.16 -30.66
CA LYS A 240 6.66 7.17 -31.72
C LYS A 240 5.65 8.32 -31.50
N ASP A 241 4.40 7.98 -31.22
CA ASP A 241 3.36 8.98 -30.95
C ASP A 241 3.74 9.88 -29.77
N LEU A 242 4.23 9.28 -28.68
CA LEU A 242 4.67 10.02 -27.48
C LEU A 242 5.89 10.91 -27.75
N VAL A 243 6.87 10.42 -28.52
CA VAL A 243 8.04 11.19 -28.90
C VAL A 243 7.63 12.37 -29.77
N GLU A 244 6.71 12.19 -30.73
CA GLU A 244 6.19 13.27 -31.57
C GLU A 244 5.42 14.29 -30.73
N GLU A 245 4.51 13.84 -29.85
CA GLU A 245 3.76 14.70 -28.92
C GLU A 245 4.69 15.59 -28.08
N ASN A 246 5.89 15.09 -27.73
CA ASN A 246 6.88 15.78 -26.89
C ASN A 246 7.99 16.50 -27.67
N SER A 247 8.04 16.40 -29.00
CA SER A 247 9.08 17.01 -29.86
C SER A 247 8.65 18.33 -30.54
N LYS A 248 7.60 19.00 -30.05
CA LYS A 248 6.98 20.18 -30.65
C LYS A 248 7.87 21.44 -30.71
N THR A 249 8.92 21.49 -29.91
CA THR A 249 9.89 22.62 -29.89
C THR A 249 11.29 22.09 -30.14
N ALA A 250 12.17 22.90 -30.72
CA ALA A 250 13.56 22.53 -30.99
C ALA A 250 14.26 21.98 -29.72
N LYS A 251 14.10 22.68 -28.59
CA LYS A 251 14.67 22.23 -27.30
C LYS A 251 14.15 20.86 -26.87
N ARG A 252 12.84 20.57 -27.00
CA ARG A 252 12.27 19.28 -26.66
C ARG A 252 12.68 18.18 -27.62
N ARG A 253 12.80 18.51 -28.92
CA ARG A 253 13.30 17.57 -29.93
C ARG A 253 14.75 17.16 -29.62
N GLU A 254 15.59 18.09 -29.17
CA GLU A 254 16.94 17.79 -28.70
C GLU A 254 16.93 16.81 -27.52
N LEU A 255 16.05 16.99 -26.54
CA LEU A 255 15.89 16.03 -25.42
C LEU A 255 15.45 14.64 -25.89
N MET A 256 14.63 14.56 -26.94
CA MET A 256 14.17 13.28 -27.51
C MET A 256 15.18 12.62 -28.45
N ALA A 257 16.35 13.27 -28.76
CA ALA A 257 17.32 12.74 -29.68
C ALA A 257 17.72 11.28 -29.47
N PRO A 258 17.95 10.78 -28.24
CA PRO A 258 18.28 9.37 -28.04
C PRO A 258 17.22 8.43 -28.60
N LEU A 259 15.92 8.74 -28.36
CA LEU A 259 14.82 7.92 -28.85
C LEU A 259 14.55 8.10 -30.34
N LEU A 260 14.74 9.31 -30.88
CA LEU A 260 14.61 9.55 -32.33
C LEU A 260 15.64 8.73 -33.12
N ILE A 261 16.88 8.71 -32.65
CA ILE A 261 17.96 7.87 -33.25
C ILE A 261 17.60 6.39 -33.15
N ALA A 262 17.19 5.93 -31.96
CA ALA A 262 16.82 4.52 -31.71
C ALA A 262 15.62 4.05 -32.56
N LEU A 263 14.68 4.95 -32.85
CA LEU A 263 13.51 4.70 -33.70
C LEU A 263 13.76 4.87 -35.20
N GLY A 264 14.98 5.34 -35.62
CA GLY A 264 15.31 5.63 -36.99
C GLY A 264 14.51 6.81 -37.58
N CYS A 265 14.19 7.80 -36.74
CA CYS A 265 13.44 9.00 -37.10
C CYS A 265 14.38 10.19 -37.05
N ASP A 266 15.08 10.48 -38.14
CA ASP A 266 15.96 11.66 -38.31
C ASP A 266 15.19 12.98 -38.56
#